data_01878c063e3d5a59b455ce41165fc87f
#
_entry.id   01878c063e3d5a59b455ce41165fc87f
#
_cell.length_a   1.000
_cell.length_b   1.000
_cell.length_c   1.000
_cell.angle_alpha   90.00
_cell.angle_beta   90.00
_cell.angle_gamma   90.00
#
_symmetry.space_group_name_H-M   'P 1'
#
loop_
_entity.id
_entity.type
_entity.pdbx_description
1 polymer ?
#
loop_
_entity_poly.entity_id
_entity_poly.type
_entity_poly.pdbx_seq_one_letter_code
_entity_poly.pdbx_strand_id
1 'polypeptide(L)'
;MQIVGWMILLLLIVARPAWAAFEGYIEMKMSMKEGAGTMKGQISSVGARTEVEARVAQMGDMPVTMTMLMKFSNPDVVYMLNDATKTYVEINVKDIGNAAKNRPDKEYTVKKLGKEKVAGYVCEHLLLTANDGRETEVWTTKALVDLAVFREYMQRNRQAEFQGIMKALKDAGAEGFIAKMISRDKTGAPVVTLELVKAEKRAVPAALLEIPAGYKKQEGMLGMMPGMMPSSAEQQQTLNKAMDKLTPEQRKMLEGMMKKKGGQ
;
A
#
# COMPACT_ATOMS: atom_id res chain seq x y z
N MET A 1 -19.03 17.98 -61.34
CA MET A 1 -17.75 18.09 -60.62
C MET A 1 -17.97 18.72 -59.26
N GLN A 2 -18.62 18.05 -58.32
CA GLN A 2 -18.87 18.57 -56.95
C GLN A 2 -18.96 17.45 -55.90
N ILE A 3 -18.15 16.41 -55.99
CA ILE A 3 -18.19 15.27 -55.04
C ILE A 3 -16.85 15.01 -54.34
N VAL A 4 -15.81 15.79 -54.59
CA VAL A 4 -14.46 15.57 -54.05
C VAL A 4 -14.16 16.42 -52.80
N GLY A 5 -15.06 17.35 -52.42
CA GLY A 5 -14.83 18.31 -51.31
C GLY A 5 -15.20 17.81 -49.91
N TRP A 6 -15.82 16.65 -49.75
CA TRP A 6 -16.38 16.20 -48.46
C TRP A 6 -15.65 15.06 -47.77
N MET A 7 -14.53 14.60 -48.32
CA MET A 7 -13.81 13.45 -47.76
C MET A 7 -12.53 13.79 -46.97
N ILE A 8 -12.23 15.06 -46.71
CA ILE A 8 -11.04 15.49 -45.95
C ILE A 8 -11.38 16.04 -44.54
N LEU A 9 -12.67 16.07 -44.19
CA LEU A 9 -13.10 16.65 -42.90
C LEU A 9 -13.36 15.63 -41.79
N LEU A 10 -12.85 14.41 -41.89
CA LEU A 10 -13.20 13.34 -40.92
C LEU A 10 -11.99 12.64 -40.32
N LEU A 11 -10.85 13.32 -40.16
CA LEU A 11 -9.67 12.75 -39.49
C LEU A 11 -8.94 13.74 -38.59
N LEU A 12 -9.66 14.69 -38.02
CA LEU A 12 -9.27 15.28 -36.74
C LEU A 12 -9.90 14.45 -35.63
N ILE A 13 -9.52 13.18 -35.51
CA ILE A 13 -9.51 12.51 -34.25
C ILE A 13 -8.56 13.34 -33.40
N VAL A 14 -9.13 14.24 -32.61
CA VAL A 14 -8.49 14.85 -31.48
C VAL A 14 -8.08 13.65 -30.60
N ALA A 15 -6.87 13.15 -30.85
CA ALA A 15 -6.17 12.36 -29.86
C ALA A 15 -6.09 13.28 -28.64
N ARG A 16 -7.09 13.20 -27.77
CA ARG A 16 -6.93 13.70 -26.41
C ARG A 16 -5.61 13.07 -25.98
N PRO A 17 -4.63 13.85 -25.53
CA PRO A 17 -3.50 13.25 -24.86
C PRO A 17 -4.16 12.48 -23.70
N ALA A 18 -4.32 11.17 -23.86
CA ALA A 18 -4.51 10.29 -22.75
C ALA A 18 -3.27 10.58 -21.92
N TRP A 19 -3.43 11.31 -20.85
CA TRP A 19 -2.44 11.45 -19.81
C TRP A 19 -2.26 10.01 -19.34
N ALA A 20 -1.31 9.34 -19.96
CA ALA A 20 -1.14 7.92 -19.75
C ALA A 20 -0.82 7.75 -18.29
N ALA A 21 -1.73 7.10 -17.57
CA ALA A 21 -1.50 6.65 -16.22
C ALA A 21 -0.09 6.02 -16.20
N PHE A 22 0.68 6.29 -15.15
CA PHE A 22 2.00 5.69 -15.06
C PHE A 22 1.85 4.17 -15.16
N GLU A 23 2.43 3.60 -16.18
CA GLU A 23 2.59 2.17 -16.31
C GLU A 23 4.05 1.83 -16.17
N GLY A 24 4.39 0.92 -15.26
CA GLY A 24 5.79 0.62 -15.04
C GLY A 24 6.11 -0.07 -13.74
N TYR A 25 7.38 0.00 -13.42
CA TYR A 25 8.01 -0.56 -12.24
C TYR A 25 8.45 0.54 -11.28
N ILE A 26 8.22 0.32 -10.01
CA ILE A 26 8.67 1.20 -8.92
C ILE A 26 9.38 0.33 -7.87
N GLU A 27 10.52 0.82 -7.39
CA GLU A 27 11.25 0.21 -6.27
C GLU A 27 11.46 1.24 -5.18
N MET A 28 11.09 0.89 -3.95
CA MET A 28 11.27 1.73 -2.78
C MET A 28 12.00 0.96 -1.68
N LYS A 29 12.88 1.65 -0.97
CA LYS A 29 13.43 1.18 0.29
C LYS A 29 12.52 1.59 1.43
N MET A 30 12.38 0.70 2.39
CA MET A 30 11.66 0.93 3.62
C MET A 30 12.58 0.67 4.80
N SER A 31 12.58 1.58 5.78
CA SER A 31 13.26 1.40 7.06
C SER A 31 12.27 1.72 8.18
N MET A 32 12.23 0.87 9.17
CA MET A 32 11.42 1.01 10.38
C MET A 32 12.30 0.80 11.60
N LYS A 33 11.84 1.23 12.77
CA LYS A 33 12.59 1.06 14.02
C LYS A 33 13.03 -0.39 14.25
N GLU A 34 12.25 -1.35 13.79
CA GLU A 34 12.43 -2.78 14.08
C GLU A 34 12.81 -3.60 12.84
N GLY A 35 13.16 -2.94 11.73
CA GLY A 35 13.51 -3.66 10.52
C GLY A 35 13.70 -2.77 9.30
N ALA A 36 14.08 -3.41 8.22
CA ALA A 36 14.22 -2.76 6.91
C ALA A 36 13.71 -3.69 5.81
N GLY A 37 13.37 -3.11 4.68
CA GLY A 37 12.86 -3.87 3.55
C GLY A 37 12.93 -3.11 2.24
N THR A 38 12.48 -3.81 1.21
CA THR A 38 12.32 -3.28 -0.14
C THR A 38 10.91 -3.56 -0.61
N MET A 39 10.30 -2.59 -1.24
CA MET A 39 9.01 -2.71 -1.89
C MET A 39 9.19 -2.56 -3.40
N LYS A 40 8.73 -3.53 -4.17
CA LYS A 40 8.77 -3.57 -5.64
C LYS A 40 7.34 -3.56 -6.17
N GLY A 41 6.98 -2.51 -6.89
CA GLY A 41 5.64 -2.32 -7.45
C GLY A 41 5.65 -2.44 -8.96
N GLN A 42 4.64 -3.10 -9.51
CA GLN A 42 4.31 -3.10 -10.92
C GLN A 42 2.90 -2.55 -11.05
N ILE A 43 2.75 -1.47 -11.79
CA ILE A 43 1.51 -0.70 -11.87
C ILE A 43 1.13 -0.54 -13.33
N SER A 44 -0.14 -0.76 -13.64
CA SER A 44 -0.75 -0.46 -14.95
C SER A 44 -2.12 0.20 -14.78
N SER A 45 -2.80 0.44 -15.88
CA SER A 45 -4.17 0.97 -15.88
C SER A 45 -5.22 0.00 -15.34
N VAL A 46 -4.89 -1.31 -15.19
CA VAL A 46 -5.87 -2.35 -14.77
C VAL A 46 -5.62 -2.89 -13.36
N GLY A 47 -4.43 -2.60 -12.78
CA GLY A 47 -4.11 -3.09 -11.45
C GLY A 47 -2.69 -2.78 -11.01
N ALA A 48 -2.36 -3.26 -9.81
CA ALA A 48 -1.03 -3.16 -9.24
C ALA A 48 -0.65 -4.46 -8.52
N ARG A 49 0.61 -4.87 -8.69
CA ARG A 49 1.25 -5.94 -7.92
C ARG A 49 2.38 -5.33 -7.13
N THR A 50 2.42 -5.59 -5.84
CA THR A 50 3.46 -5.10 -4.94
C THR A 50 4.06 -6.27 -4.19
N GLU A 51 5.38 -6.40 -4.27
CA GLU A 51 6.16 -7.35 -3.50
C GLU A 51 6.91 -6.59 -2.42
N VAL A 52 6.74 -7.00 -1.18
CA VAL A 52 7.45 -6.46 -0.02
C VAL A 52 8.37 -7.56 0.51
N GLU A 53 9.65 -7.28 0.56
CA GLU A 53 10.64 -8.11 1.23
C GLU A 53 11.16 -7.32 2.42
N ALA A 54 10.95 -7.84 3.63
CA ALA A 54 11.37 -7.16 4.86
C ALA A 54 12.05 -8.14 5.82
N ARG A 55 12.99 -7.62 6.59
CA ARG A 55 13.59 -8.30 7.75
C ARG A 55 13.12 -7.60 9.00
N VAL A 56 12.53 -8.35 9.91
CA VAL A 56 11.98 -7.82 11.16
C VAL A 56 12.68 -8.52 12.31
N ALA A 57 13.34 -7.76 13.16
CA ALA A 57 14.15 -8.28 14.27
C ALA A 57 13.31 -9.18 15.22
N GLN A 58 12.05 -8.85 15.44
CA GLN A 58 11.13 -9.65 16.28
C GLN A 58 10.82 -11.05 15.71
N MET A 59 11.06 -11.26 14.41
CA MET A 59 10.84 -12.54 13.72
C MET A 59 12.14 -13.32 13.49
N GLY A 60 13.19 -13.02 14.27
CA GLY A 60 14.47 -13.73 14.19
C GLY A 60 15.29 -13.42 12.95
N ASP A 61 15.14 -12.21 12.41
CA ASP A 61 15.88 -11.71 11.23
C ASP A 61 15.65 -12.49 9.93
N MET A 62 14.63 -13.36 9.92
CA MET A 62 14.25 -14.08 8.72
C MET A 62 13.58 -13.13 7.72
N PRO A 63 13.92 -13.23 6.43
CA PRO A 63 13.23 -12.44 5.41
C PRO A 63 11.77 -12.90 5.30
N VAL A 64 10.86 -11.93 5.39
CA VAL A 64 9.43 -12.13 5.14
C VAL A 64 9.12 -11.52 3.79
N THR A 65 8.64 -12.33 2.87
CA THR A 65 8.19 -11.86 1.56
C THR A 65 6.67 -11.90 1.52
N MET A 66 6.07 -10.80 1.11
CA MET A 66 4.63 -10.66 0.96
C MET A 66 4.33 -10.08 -0.42
N THR A 67 3.47 -10.74 -1.15
CA THR A 67 2.97 -10.25 -2.45
C THR A 67 1.52 -9.79 -2.29
N MET A 68 1.25 -8.56 -2.69
CA MET A 68 -0.10 -8.00 -2.74
C MET A 68 -0.47 -7.75 -4.20
N LEU A 69 -1.67 -8.14 -4.57
CA LEU A 69 -2.25 -7.88 -5.89
C LEU A 69 -3.55 -7.11 -5.72
N MET A 70 -3.72 -6.10 -6.53
CA MET A 70 -4.86 -5.22 -6.54
C MET A 70 -5.38 -5.09 -7.96
N LYS A 71 -6.66 -5.38 -8.17
CA LYS A 71 -7.34 -5.19 -9.46
C LYS A 71 -8.21 -3.94 -9.39
N PHE A 72 -8.01 -3.01 -10.30
CA PHE A 72 -8.81 -1.77 -10.30
C PHE A 72 -10.26 -2.00 -10.73
N SER A 73 -10.56 -3.15 -11.37
CA SER A 73 -11.93 -3.61 -11.59
C SER A 73 -12.65 -4.07 -10.31
N ASN A 74 -11.89 -4.42 -9.25
CA ASN A 74 -12.43 -4.79 -7.94
C ASN A 74 -11.63 -4.12 -6.82
N PRO A 75 -11.74 -2.80 -6.68
CA PRO A 75 -10.85 -2.00 -5.80
C PRO A 75 -11.12 -2.21 -4.30
N ASP A 76 -12.22 -2.88 -3.95
CA ASP A 76 -12.56 -3.19 -2.57
C ASP A 76 -11.82 -4.42 -2.03
N VAL A 77 -11.08 -5.15 -2.90
CA VAL A 77 -10.38 -6.38 -2.53
C VAL A 77 -8.90 -6.29 -2.84
N VAL A 78 -8.08 -6.59 -1.84
CA VAL A 78 -6.65 -6.85 -2.00
C VAL A 78 -6.41 -8.35 -1.86
N TYR A 79 -5.71 -8.92 -2.82
CA TYR A 79 -5.28 -10.30 -2.77
C TYR A 79 -3.87 -10.35 -2.18
N MET A 80 -3.72 -11.03 -1.05
CA MET A 80 -2.40 -11.33 -0.51
C MET A 80 -2.01 -12.75 -0.94
N LEU A 81 -0.86 -12.86 -1.61
CA LEU A 81 -0.36 -14.12 -2.15
C LEU A 81 0.77 -14.65 -1.27
N ASN A 82 0.77 -15.95 -1.04
CA ASN A 82 1.88 -16.69 -0.45
C ASN A 82 2.48 -17.60 -1.52
N ASP A 83 3.62 -17.17 -2.07
CA ASP A 83 4.29 -17.87 -3.15
C ASP A 83 4.88 -19.22 -2.71
N ALA A 84 5.22 -19.36 -1.41
CA ALA A 84 5.77 -20.60 -0.86
C ALA A 84 4.74 -21.72 -0.78
N THR A 85 3.50 -21.41 -0.41
CA THR A 85 2.40 -22.38 -0.28
C THR A 85 1.46 -22.39 -1.49
N LYS A 86 1.65 -21.48 -2.45
CA LYS A 86 0.75 -21.25 -3.59
C LYS A 86 -0.69 -21.06 -3.15
N THR A 87 -0.87 -20.18 -2.18
CA THR A 87 -2.18 -19.82 -1.65
C THR A 87 -2.38 -18.31 -1.68
N TYR A 88 -3.64 -17.87 -1.61
CA TYR A 88 -3.95 -16.47 -1.45
C TYR A 88 -5.15 -16.26 -0.54
N VAL A 89 -5.21 -15.09 0.07
CA VAL A 89 -6.39 -14.62 0.80
C VAL A 89 -6.93 -13.35 0.17
N GLU A 90 -8.24 -13.19 0.23
CA GLU A 90 -8.93 -11.95 -0.15
C GLU A 90 -9.15 -11.11 1.10
N ILE A 91 -8.70 -9.87 1.07
CA ILE A 91 -8.87 -8.92 2.15
C ILE A 91 -9.77 -7.81 1.63
N ASN A 92 -10.93 -7.65 2.24
CA ASN A 92 -11.78 -6.51 1.94
C ASN A 92 -11.20 -5.28 2.65
N VAL A 93 -10.86 -4.25 1.87
CA VAL A 93 -10.25 -3.01 2.41
C VAL A 93 -11.18 -2.28 3.40
N LYS A 94 -12.50 -2.47 3.28
CA LYS A 94 -13.48 -1.92 4.23
C LYS A 94 -13.33 -2.54 5.61
N ASP A 95 -12.94 -3.82 5.70
CA ASP A 95 -12.76 -4.50 6.98
C ASP A 95 -11.52 -3.98 7.70
N ILE A 96 -10.46 -3.67 6.95
CA ILE A 96 -9.27 -2.99 7.49
C ILE A 96 -9.64 -1.60 8.03
N GLY A 97 -10.42 -0.84 7.26
CA GLY A 97 -10.90 0.50 7.66
C GLY A 97 -11.81 0.46 8.88
N ASN A 98 -12.60 -0.59 9.05
CA ASN A 98 -13.47 -0.75 10.22
C ASN A 98 -12.69 -1.02 11.51
N ALA A 99 -11.58 -1.73 11.44
CA ALA A 99 -10.69 -1.92 12.59
C ALA A 99 -9.98 -0.61 13.02
N ALA A 100 -9.88 0.36 12.11
CA ALA A 100 -9.27 1.67 12.37
C ALA A 100 -10.27 2.77 12.76
N LYS A 101 -11.58 2.50 12.76
CA LYS A 101 -12.64 3.50 13.02
C LYS A 101 -12.58 4.20 14.38
N ASN A 102 -11.88 3.61 15.35
CA ASN A 102 -11.74 4.18 16.69
C ASN A 102 -10.51 5.10 16.83
N ARG A 103 -9.80 5.38 15.73
CA ARG A 103 -8.70 6.36 15.76
C ARG A 103 -9.24 7.71 15.34
N PRO A 104 -9.02 8.77 16.13
CA PRO A 104 -9.44 10.11 15.75
C PRO A 104 -8.78 10.52 14.43
N ASP A 105 -9.51 11.23 13.60
CA ASP A 105 -8.99 11.81 12.37
C ASP A 105 -7.81 12.72 12.72
N LYS A 106 -6.70 12.52 12.00
CA LYS A 106 -5.54 13.36 12.17
C LYS A 106 -5.64 14.54 11.23
N GLU A 107 -5.59 15.71 11.81
CA GLU A 107 -5.41 16.96 11.08
C GLU A 107 -3.92 17.29 11.01
N TYR A 108 -3.52 17.81 9.86
CA TYR A 108 -2.12 18.20 9.61
C TYR A 108 -2.03 19.65 9.21
N THR A 109 -1.09 20.37 9.83
CA THR A 109 -0.60 21.64 9.28
C THR A 109 0.55 21.32 8.32
N VAL A 110 0.66 22.12 7.24
CA VAL A 110 1.64 21.89 6.17
C VAL A 110 2.56 23.07 6.03
N LYS A 111 3.87 22.82 6.08
CA LYS A 111 4.91 23.81 5.77
C LYS A 111 5.68 23.34 4.53
N LYS A 112 5.72 24.17 3.49
CA LYS A 112 6.57 23.91 2.31
C LYS A 112 8.03 24.25 2.66
N LEU A 113 8.92 23.28 2.41
CA LEU A 113 10.35 23.41 2.67
C LEU A 113 11.15 23.73 1.40
N GLY A 114 10.55 23.52 0.22
CA GLY A 114 11.19 23.81 -1.06
C GLY A 114 11.06 22.67 -2.05
N LYS A 115 12.06 22.53 -2.93
CA LYS A 115 12.13 21.46 -3.92
C LYS A 115 13.46 20.72 -3.80
N GLU A 116 13.38 19.40 -3.86
CA GLU A 116 14.55 18.52 -3.84
C GLU A 116 14.42 17.41 -4.88
N LYS A 117 15.53 16.76 -5.20
CA LYS A 117 15.53 15.60 -6.10
C LYS A 117 15.56 14.31 -5.30
N VAL A 118 14.63 13.39 -5.62
CA VAL A 118 14.61 12.00 -5.11
C VAL A 118 14.62 11.06 -6.30
N ALA A 119 15.58 10.17 -6.38
CA ALA A 119 15.78 9.24 -7.51
C ALA A 119 15.73 9.94 -8.90
N GLY A 120 16.26 11.16 -8.98
CA GLY A 120 16.29 11.96 -10.20
C GLY A 120 15.03 12.79 -10.48
N TYR A 121 13.95 12.60 -9.75
CA TYR A 121 12.70 13.35 -9.90
C TYR A 121 12.68 14.59 -9.03
N VAL A 122 12.25 15.73 -9.59
CA VAL A 122 12.01 16.94 -8.81
C VAL A 122 10.76 16.75 -7.98
N CYS A 123 10.88 16.90 -6.67
CA CYS A 123 9.82 16.73 -5.70
C CYS A 123 9.58 18.03 -4.94
N GLU A 124 8.33 18.32 -4.62
CA GLU A 124 7.97 19.28 -3.57
C GLU A 124 8.30 18.65 -2.22
N HIS A 125 9.07 19.36 -1.37
CA HIS A 125 9.42 18.92 -0.02
C HIS A 125 8.54 19.65 0.99
N LEU A 126 7.84 18.90 1.84
CA LEU A 126 6.89 19.42 2.80
C LEU A 126 7.10 18.77 4.17
N LEU A 127 6.86 19.57 5.22
CA LEU A 127 6.71 19.09 6.58
C LEU A 127 5.23 19.14 6.97
N LEU A 128 4.70 18.01 7.38
CA LEU A 128 3.35 17.85 7.92
C LEU A 128 3.46 17.65 9.43
N THR A 129 2.81 18.50 10.21
CA THR A 129 2.72 18.37 11.66
C THR A 129 1.30 17.99 12.03
N ALA A 130 1.14 16.82 12.62
CA ALA A 130 -0.16 16.33 13.10
C ALA A 130 -0.60 17.09 14.36
N ASN A 131 -1.91 17.11 14.63
CA ASN A 131 -2.49 17.73 15.81
C ASN A 131 -2.00 17.09 17.15
N ASP A 132 -1.41 15.89 17.10
CA ASP A 132 -0.78 15.23 18.26
C ASP A 132 0.72 15.54 18.41
N GLY A 133 1.27 16.44 17.57
CA GLY A 133 2.65 16.91 17.57
C GLY A 133 3.64 16.00 16.85
N ARG A 134 3.20 14.91 16.21
CA ARG A 134 4.08 14.09 15.35
C ARG A 134 4.32 14.77 14.01
N GLU A 135 5.51 14.60 13.51
CA GLU A 135 5.94 15.18 12.24
C GLU A 135 6.15 14.12 11.17
N THR A 136 5.81 14.48 9.95
CA THR A 136 6.06 13.65 8.77
C THR A 136 6.58 14.54 7.65
N GLU A 137 7.82 14.31 7.23
CA GLU A 137 8.35 14.92 6.03
C GLU A 137 7.94 14.10 4.81
N VAL A 138 7.53 14.77 3.74
CA VAL A 138 7.15 14.13 2.48
C VAL A 138 7.76 14.85 1.29
N TRP A 139 8.16 14.07 0.29
CA TRP A 139 8.62 14.54 -1.02
C TRP A 139 7.68 14.01 -2.08
N THR A 140 6.93 14.89 -2.71
CA THR A 140 5.91 14.50 -3.70
C THR A 140 6.30 14.93 -5.10
N THR A 141 6.02 14.09 -6.09
CA THR A 141 6.23 14.42 -7.52
C THR A 141 5.01 14.07 -8.35
N LYS A 142 4.71 14.91 -9.33
CA LYS A 142 3.63 14.66 -10.32
C LYS A 142 4.12 13.85 -11.52
N ALA A 143 5.42 13.57 -11.61
CA ALA A 143 6.02 12.92 -12.79
C ALA A 143 5.75 11.40 -12.85
N LEU A 144 5.36 10.77 -11.75
CA LEU A 144 5.35 9.31 -11.63
C LEU A 144 3.97 8.66 -11.56
N VAL A 145 2.89 9.40 -11.41
CA VAL A 145 1.55 8.77 -11.28
C VAL A 145 0.48 9.67 -11.87
N ASP A 146 -0.39 9.08 -12.69
CA ASP A 146 -1.74 9.61 -12.80
C ASP A 146 -2.49 9.22 -11.53
N LEU A 147 -2.63 10.22 -10.66
CA LEU A 147 -3.22 10.06 -9.33
C LEU A 147 -4.71 9.72 -9.36
N ALA A 148 -5.38 9.79 -10.52
CA ALA A 148 -6.83 9.60 -10.55
C ALA A 148 -7.21 8.17 -10.13
N VAL A 149 -6.57 7.16 -10.69
CA VAL A 149 -6.83 5.75 -10.39
C VAL A 149 -6.35 5.40 -8.98
N PHE A 150 -5.16 5.87 -8.61
CA PHE A 150 -4.61 5.65 -7.28
C PHE A 150 -5.43 6.37 -6.20
N ARG A 151 -5.92 7.57 -6.50
CA ARG A 151 -6.78 8.36 -5.60
C ARG A 151 -8.09 7.66 -5.31
N GLU A 152 -8.74 7.10 -6.33
CA GLU A 152 -9.99 6.37 -6.16
C GLU A 152 -9.80 5.16 -5.22
N TYR A 153 -8.73 4.40 -5.41
CA TYR A 153 -8.35 3.32 -4.50
C TYR A 153 -8.07 3.83 -3.08
N MET A 154 -7.29 4.90 -2.95
CA MET A 154 -6.92 5.46 -1.65
C MET A 154 -8.12 6.07 -0.91
N GLN A 155 -9.10 6.64 -1.62
CA GLN A 155 -10.35 7.12 -1.02
C GLN A 155 -11.19 5.99 -0.43
N ARG A 156 -11.10 4.79 -1.00
CA ARG A 156 -11.80 3.60 -0.51
C ARG A 156 -11.07 2.95 0.67
N ASN A 157 -9.74 3.07 0.69
CA ASN A 157 -8.91 2.59 1.79
C ASN A 157 -8.93 3.59 2.95
N ARG A 158 -9.84 3.39 3.90
CA ARG A 158 -10.12 4.30 5.03
C ARG A 158 -9.07 4.22 6.16
N GLN A 159 -7.80 4.18 5.84
CA GLN A 159 -6.76 4.40 6.87
C GLN A 159 -6.70 5.89 7.21
N ALA A 160 -7.29 6.28 8.33
CA ALA A 160 -7.47 7.67 8.74
C ALA A 160 -6.17 8.50 8.69
N GLU A 161 -5.04 7.91 9.09
CA GLU A 161 -3.74 8.59 9.05
C GLU A 161 -3.29 8.93 7.63
N PHE A 162 -3.44 7.98 6.70
CA PHE A 162 -3.09 8.20 5.31
C PHE A 162 -4.05 9.19 4.61
N GLN A 163 -5.32 9.11 4.94
CA GLN A 163 -6.34 10.05 4.46
C GLN A 163 -6.02 11.49 4.88
N GLY A 164 -5.62 11.68 6.14
CA GLY A 164 -5.20 12.98 6.65
C GLY A 164 -4.01 13.56 5.90
N ILE A 165 -2.97 12.74 5.65
CA ILE A 165 -1.80 13.14 4.86
C ILE A 165 -2.21 13.53 3.43
N MET A 166 -2.99 12.68 2.74
CA MET A 166 -3.40 12.95 1.36
C MET A 166 -4.27 14.21 1.25
N LYS A 167 -5.16 14.44 2.22
CA LYS A 167 -5.94 15.67 2.29
C LYS A 167 -5.04 16.88 2.46
N ALA A 168 -4.10 16.83 3.39
CA ALA A 168 -3.17 17.93 3.66
C ALA A 168 -2.30 18.27 2.43
N LEU A 169 -1.79 17.25 1.72
CA LEU A 169 -1.05 17.42 0.48
C LEU A 169 -1.89 18.05 -0.63
N LYS A 170 -3.16 17.64 -0.76
CA LYS A 170 -4.10 18.21 -1.72
C LYS A 170 -4.37 19.67 -1.41
N ASP A 171 -4.68 20.00 -0.17
CA ASP A 171 -4.99 21.37 0.28
C ASP A 171 -3.77 22.29 0.09
N ALA A 172 -2.56 21.75 0.22
CA ALA A 172 -1.32 22.47 -0.06
C ALA A 172 -0.94 22.56 -1.55
N GLY A 173 -1.72 21.96 -2.46
CA GLY A 173 -1.41 21.89 -3.90
C GLY A 173 -0.20 21.04 -4.27
N ALA A 174 0.25 20.20 -3.33
CA ALA A 174 1.40 19.32 -3.45
C ALA A 174 1.02 17.85 -3.67
N GLU A 175 -0.18 17.61 -4.18
CA GLU A 175 -0.65 16.28 -4.52
C GLU A 175 0.26 15.62 -5.55
N GLY A 176 0.67 14.37 -5.30
CA GLY A 176 1.61 13.66 -6.15
C GLY A 176 1.96 12.29 -5.60
N PHE A 177 2.83 11.57 -6.32
CA PHE A 177 3.45 10.35 -5.83
C PHE A 177 4.43 10.72 -4.70
N ILE A 178 4.32 10.04 -3.56
CA ILE A 178 5.25 10.22 -2.44
C ILE A 178 6.54 9.45 -2.78
N ALA A 179 7.54 10.19 -3.26
CA ALA A 179 8.84 9.64 -3.60
C ALA A 179 9.72 9.38 -2.37
N LYS A 180 9.48 10.13 -1.29
CA LYS A 180 10.13 9.91 0.00
C LYS A 180 9.21 10.35 1.13
N MET A 181 9.25 9.62 2.24
CA MET A 181 8.53 9.96 3.46
C MET A 181 9.38 9.58 4.68
N ILE A 182 9.42 10.45 5.66
CA ILE A 182 10.03 10.20 6.97
C ILE A 182 9.03 10.58 8.03
N SER A 183 8.44 9.57 8.68
CA SER A 183 7.60 9.78 9.86
C SER A 183 8.42 9.72 11.13
N ARG A 184 8.21 10.69 12.02
CA ARG A 184 8.91 10.82 13.29
C ARG A 184 7.94 10.64 14.45
N ASP A 185 8.45 10.12 15.55
CA ASP A 185 7.71 10.12 16.81
C ASP A 185 7.78 11.51 17.50
N LYS A 186 7.17 11.62 18.68
CA LYS A 186 7.16 12.87 19.44
C LYS A 186 8.55 13.32 19.94
N THR A 187 9.54 12.44 19.91
CA THR A 187 10.94 12.76 20.27
C THR A 187 11.75 13.24 19.07
N GLY A 188 11.15 13.22 17.86
CA GLY A 188 11.81 13.53 16.60
C GLY A 188 12.57 12.36 15.98
N ALA A 189 12.54 11.17 16.60
CA ALA A 189 13.21 10.00 16.06
C ALA A 189 12.43 9.41 14.85
N PRO A 190 13.10 9.01 13.76
CA PRO A 190 12.46 8.36 12.64
C PRO A 190 11.83 7.02 13.06
N VAL A 191 10.54 6.84 12.76
CA VAL A 191 9.80 5.60 13.01
C VAL A 191 9.67 4.79 11.72
N VAL A 192 9.40 5.50 10.62
CA VAL A 192 9.29 4.90 9.28
C VAL A 192 9.95 5.83 8.28
N THR A 193 10.76 5.27 7.41
CA THR A 193 11.29 5.94 6.22
C THR A 193 10.92 5.11 5.00
N LEU A 194 10.35 5.76 4.00
CA LEU A 194 10.15 5.22 2.65
C LEU A 194 10.93 6.11 1.68
N GLU A 195 11.64 5.50 0.73
CA GLU A 195 12.39 6.25 -0.26
C GLU A 195 12.41 5.53 -1.61
N LEU A 196 12.01 6.25 -2.66
CA LEU A 196 12.09 5.80 -4.04
C LEU A 196 13.55 5.57 -4.42
N VAL A 197 13.85 4.36 -4.90
CA VAL A 197 15.16 4.00 -5.43
C VAL A 197 15.14 4.08 -6.95
N LYS A 198 14.05 3.58 -7.55
CA LYS A 198 13.93 3.43 -8.99
C LYS A 198 12.48 3.53 -9.44
N ALA A 199 12.26 4.18 -10.58
CA ALA A 199 11.00 4.12 -11.30
C ALA A 199 11.30 4.01 -12.80
N GLU A 200 10.65 3.06 -13.45
CA GLU A 200 10.81 2.79 -14.89
C GLU A 200 9.45 2.74 -15.57
N LYS A 201 9.25 3.58 -16.57
CA LYS A 201 8.09 3.44 -17.46
C LYS A 201 8.32 2.24 -18.39
N ARG A 202 7.48 1.26 -18.28
CA ARG A 202 7.51 0.07 -19.15
C ARG A 202 6.15 -0.61 -19.15
N ALA A 203 5.84 -1.34 -20.23
CA ALA A 203 4.64 -2.17 -20.24
C ALA A 203 4.68 -3.22 -19.12
N VAL A 204 3.55 -3.39 -18.44
CA VAL A 204 3.36 -4.40 -17.42
C VAL A 204 2.47 -5.52 -17.98
N PRO A 205 3.03 -6.74 -18.17
CA PRO A 205 2.24 -7.86 -18.68
C PRO A 205 1.01 -8.11 -17.82
N ALA A 206 -0.17 -8.22 -18.44
CA ALA A 206 -1.43 -8.42 -17.71
C ALA A 206 -1.40 -9.68 -16.81
N ALA A 207 -0.67 -10.72 -17.23
CA ALA A 207 -0.49 -11.94 -16.45
C ALA A 207 0.16 -11.70 -15.07
N LEU A 208 0.95 -10.65 -14.89
CA LEU A 208 1.55 -10.29 -13.60
C LEU A 208 0.53 -9.70 -12.64
N LEU A 209 -0.60 -9.21 -13.16
CA LEU A 209 -1.70 -8.59 -12.41
C LEU A 209 -2.86 -9.57 -12.18
N GLU A 210 -2.63 -10.86 -12.44
CA GLU A 210 -3.56 -11.94 -12.18
C GLU A 210 -3.05 -12.82 -11.04
N ILE A 211 -3.98 -13.51 -10.36
CA ILE A 211 -3.61 -14.57 -9.42
C ILE A 211 -2.99 -15.70 -10.24
N PRO A 212 -1.74 -16.13 -9.94
CA PRO A 212 -1.09 -17.14 -10.75
C PRO A 212 -1.85 -18.47 -10.73
N ALA A 213 -1.80 -19.20 -11.85
CA ALA A 213 -2.43 -20.51 -11.95
C ALA A 213 -1.91 -21.46 -10.86
N GLY A 214 -2.80 -22.29 -10.30
CA GLY A 214 -2.47 -23.24 -9.25
C GLY A 214 -2.49 -22.68 -7.83
N TYR A 215 -2.76 -21.39 -7.64
CA TYR A 215 -2.99 -20.81 -6.31
C TYR A 215 -4.37 -21.20 -5.80
N LYS A 216 -4.44 -21.57 -4.53
CA LYS A 216 -5.70 -21.92 -3.85
C LYS A 216 -6.11 -20.80 -2.91
N LYS A 217 -7.38 -20.44 -2.94
CA LYS A 217 -7.94 -19.51 -1.96
C LYS A 217 -7.91 -20.14 -0.57
N GLN A 218 -7.42 -19.39 0.40
CA GLN A 218 -7.52 -19.71 1.81
C GLN A 218 -8.46 -18.73 2.51
N GLU A 219 -9.17 -19.21 3.48
CA GLU A 219 -9.99 -18.39 4.35
C GLU A 219 -9.20 -17.99 5.60
N GLY A 220 -9.15 -16.67 5.84
CA GLY A 220 -8.50 -16.09 7.01
C GLY A 220 -7.01 -15.84 6.87
N MET A 221 -6.57 -14.78 7.53
CA MET A 221 -5.21 -14.23 7.46
C MET A 221 -4.16 -15.09 8.19
N LEU A 222 -4.59 -15.98 9.09
CA LEU A 222 -3.69 -16.84 9.88
C LEU A 222 -2.85 -17.81 9.02
N GLY A 223 -3.34 -18.22 7.85
CA GLY A 223 -2.61 -19.10 6.93
C GLY A 223 -1.53 -18.41 6.09
N MET A 224 -1.44 -17.08 6.14
CA MET A 224 -0.53 -16.30 5.29
C MET A 224 0.80 -15.94 5.95
N MET A 225 0.93 -16.09 7.25
CA MET A 225 2.19 -15.80 7.95
C MET A 225 3.03 -17.07 8.04
N PRO A 226 4.14 -17.18 7.30
CA PRO A 226 5.07 -18.30 7.45
C PRO A 226 5.55 -18.36 8.90
N GLY A 227 5.35 -19.49 9.57
CA GLY A 227 5.77 -19.68 10.95
C GLY A 227 4.73 -19.36 12.04
N MET A 228 3.52 -18.90 11.70
CA MET A 228 2.43 -18.70 12.70
C MET A 228 1.44 -19.88 12.79
N MET A 229 1.53 -20.87 11.90
CA MET A 229 0.79 -22.13 12.08
C MET A 229 1.61 -23.06 12.94
N PRO A 230 1.12 -23.48 14.11
CA PRO A 230 1.80 -24.50 14.90
C PRO A 230 1.78 -25.82 14.14
N SER A 231 2.90 -26.18 13.52
CA SER A 231 3.09 -27.48 12.85
C SER A 231 3.53 -28.59 13.82
N SER A 232 3.77 -28.23 15.08
CA SER A 232 4.19 -29.15 16.13
C SER A 232 3.58 -28.80 17.49
N ALA A 233 3.53 -29.78 18.41
CA ALA A 233 3.06 -29.59 19.78
C ALA A 233 3.84 -28.48 20.54
N GLU A 234 5.11 -28.25 20.22
CA GLU A 234 5.93 -27.17 20.78
C GLU A 234 5.49 -25.78 20.34
N GLN A 235 5.10 -25.63 19.07
CA GLN A 235 4.57 -24.36 18.54
C GLN A 235 3.19 -24.07 19.14
N GLN A 236 2.38 -25.08 19.38
CA GLN A 236 1.08 -24.95 20.06
C GLN A 236 1.26 -24.49 21.51
N GLN A 237 2.28 -25.00 22.21
CA GLN A 237 2.64 -24.52 23.55
C GLN A 237 3.14 -23.07 23.52
N THR A 238 3.90 -22.69 22.50
CA THR A 238 4.38 -21.30 22.34
C THR A 238 3.24 -20.34 22.03
N LEU A 239 2.27 -20.74 21.22
CA LEU A 239 1.04 -19.99 20.95
C LEU A 239 0.21 -19.85 22.22
N ASN A 240 0.05 -20.91 23.00
CA ASN A 240 -0.67 -20.88 24.27
C ASN A 240 0.03 -19.97 25.28
N LYS A 241 1.36 -20.01 25.39
CA LYS A 241 2.14 -19.07 26.21
C LYS A 241 2.05 -17.61 25.74
N ALA A 242 1.91 -17.39 24.45
CA ALA A 242 1.68 -16.05 23.91
C ALA A 242 0.27 -15.57 24.21
N MET A 243 -0.72 -16.45 24.13
CA MET A 243 -2.11 -16.17 24.52
C MET A 243 -2.24 -15.88 26.04
N ASP A 244 -1.41 -16.53 26.86
CA ASP A 244 -1.38 -16.28 28.31
C ASP A 244 -0.82 -14.89 28.68
N LYS A 245 -0.05 -14.29 27.80
CA LYS A 245 0.48 -12.91 27.95
C LYS A 245 -0.50 -11.82 27.48
N LEU A 246 -1.61 -12.19 26.84
CA LEU A 246 -2.63 -11.23 26.41
C LEU A 246 -3.46 -10.77 27.62
N THR A 247 -3.84 -9.48 27.59
CA THR A 247 -4.79 -8.97 28.57
C THR A 247 -6.14 -9.69 28.45
N PRO A 248 -6.96 -9.74 29.52
CA PRO A 248 -8.28 -10.36 29.47
C PRO A 248 -9.18 -9.84 28.35
N GLU A 249 -9.05 -8.56 28.00
CA GLU A 249 -9.81 -7.92 26.92
C GLU A 249 -9.32 -8.39 25.54
N GLN A 250 -8.01 -8.49 25.34
CA GLN A 250 -7.41 -8.99 24.10
C GLN A 250 -7.73 -10.47 23.87
N ARG A 251 -7.74 -11.28 24.97
CA ARG A 251 -8.13 -12.70 24.92
C ARG A 251 -9.60 -12.85 24.53
N LYS A 252 -10.49 -12.06 25.12
CA LYS A 252 -11.93 -12.07 24.83
C LYS A 252 -12.25 -11.64 23.40
N MET A 253 -11.47 -10.69 22.87
CA MET A 253 -11.58 -10.24 21.47
C MET A 253 -11.15 -11.36 20.51
N LEU A 254 -10.06 -12.07 20.81
CA LEU A 254 -9.56 -13.18 20.00
C LEU A 254 -10.52 -14.37 20.05
N GLU A 255 -11.03 -14.74 21.20
CA GLU A 255 -12.04 -15.79 21.38
C GLU A 255 -13.37 -15.46 20.68
N GLY A 256 -13.77 -14.19 20.69
CA GLY A 256 -14.93 -13.70 19.95
C GLY A 256 -14.78 -13.84 18.43
N MET A 257 -13.57 -13.62 17.92
CA MET A 257 -13.25 -13.82 16.51
C MET A 257 -13.22 -15.33 16.15
N MET A 258 -12.75 -16.18 17.05
CA MET A 258 -12.71 -17.64 16.83
C MET A 258 -14.10 -18.29 16.93
N LYS A 259 -14.96 -17.86 17.85
CA LYS A 259 -16.35 -18.38 18.00
C LYS A 259 -17.27 -18.01 16.87
N LYS A 260 -17.09 -16.86 16.19
CA LYS A 260 -17.86 -16.49 15.00
C LYS A 260 -17.60 -17.40 13.79
N LYS A 261 -16.55 -18.19 13.80
CA LYS A 261 -16.15 -19.11 12.71
C LYS A 261 -16.53 -20.57 12.91
N GLY A 262 -16.97 -20.96 14.12
CA GLY A 262 -17.33 -22.34 14.43
C GLY A 262 -18.83 -22.69 14.34
N GLY A 263 -19.65 -21.77 13.82
CA GLY A 263 -21.11 -21.90 13.80
C GLY A 263 -21.72 -21.68 12.42
N GLN A 264 -21.24 -22.38 11.40
CA GLN A 264 -21.96 -22.69 10.14
C GLN A 264 -21.52 -24.04 9.64
#